data_1cc818d6ac6cc934d5430e5aa5b7e9f2
#
_entry.id   1cc818d6ac6cc934d5430e5aa5b7e9f2
#
_cell.length_a   1.000
_cell.length_b   1.000
_cell.length_c   1.000
_cell.angle_alpha   90.00
_cell.angle_beta   90.00
_cell.angle_gamma   90.00
#
_symmetry.space_group_name_H-M   'P 1'
#
loop_
_entity.id
_entity.type
_entity.pdbx_description
1 polymer ?
#
loop_
_entity_poly.entity_id
_entity_poly.type
_entity_poly.pdbx_seq_one_letter_code
_entity_poly.pdbx_strand_id
1 'polypeptide(L)'
;QIGTAETYDIVVEPTAEAHTVVAEAMDRSGMAVATLTSRAGARAPVPSLRDPVLLTMTDMGHGGMDHSGGDHSNMGHAPSTGGMDHGSMKMRDTSSLPPNVAVGPGIDMVSANPADRMGDPGLGLDNVGHKVLTYRDLTALEPNDYLRKPSRHMQIHLTGNMERYMWSFDGRKFNAVADQPIRFAYNERVRV
;
A
#
# COMPACT_ATOMS: atom_id res chain seq x y z
N GLN A 1 -6.80 -0.05 -7.82
CA GLN A 1 -5.71 -0.98 -7.51
C GLN A 1 -6.30 -2.19 -6.79
N ILE A 2 -5.81 -3.38 -7.11
CA ILE A 2 -6.22 -4.65 -6.48
C ILE A 2 -4.96 -5.38 -6.03
N GLY A 3 -4.97 -5.89 -4.80
CA GLY A 3 -3.86 -6.66 -4.24
C GLY A 3 -3.91 -8.14 -4.62
N THR A 4 -2.86 -8.86 -4.29
CA THR A 4 -2.81 -10.32 -4.45
C THR A 4 -3.89 -11.00 -3.61
N ALA A 5 -4.64 -11.91 -4.22
CA ALA A 5 -5.76 -12.64 -3.61
C ALA A 5 -6.97 -11.76 -3.20
N GLU A 6 -7.02 -10.50 -3.62
CA GLU A 6 -8.21 -9.67 -3.50
C GLU A 6 -9.17 -9.89 -4.67
N THR A 7 -10.46 -9.72 -4.41
CA THR A 7 -11.52 -9.72 -5.42
C THR A 7 -12.48 -8.56 -5.16
N TYR A 8 -12.92 -7.92 -6.23
CA TYR A 8 -13.93 -6.86 -6.17
C TYR A 8 -15.07 -7.17 -7.12
N ASP A 9 -16.28 -6.98 -6.65
CA ASP A 9 -17.46 -6.98 -7.50
C ASP A 9 -17.73 -5.55 -7.96
N ILE A 10 -17.86 -5.36 -9.27
CA ILE A 10 -18.14 -4.05 -9.87
C ILE A 10 -19.43 -4.09 -10.66
N VAL A 11 -20.23 -3.06 -10.51
CA VAL A 11 -21.41 -2.83 -11.35
C VAL A 11 -21.05 -1.78 -12.39
N VAL A 12 -21.28 -2.11 -13.65
CA VAL A 12 -21.01 -1.20 -14.78
C VAL A 12 -22.26 -1.00 -15.62
N GLU A 13 -22.46 0.22 -16.08
CA GLU A 13 -23.50 0.58 -17.05
C GLU A 13 -22.82 0.86 -18.39
N PRO A 14 -22.80 -0.13 -19.32
CA PRO A 14 -22.12 0.05 -20.61
C PRO A 14 -22.80 1.16 -21.43
N THR A 15 -22.02 2.13 -21.90
CA THR A 15 -22.50 3.26 -22.71
C THR A 15 -22.22 3.08 -24.21
N ALA A 16 -21.44 2.08 -24.58
CA ALA A 16 -21.09 1.73 -25.96
C ALA A 16 -21.25 0.23 -26.20
N GLU A 17 -21.21 -0.17 -27.46
CA GLU A 17 -21.35 -1.57 -27.87
C GLU A 17 -20.22 -2.47 -27.34
N ALA A 18 -19.03 -1.91 -27.17
CA ALA A 18 -17.88 -2.64 -26.68
C ALA A 18 -17.00 -1.74 -25.80
N HIS A 19 -16.52 -2.30 -24.71
CA HIS A 19 -15.60 -1.66 -23.76
C HIS A 19 -14.39 -2.55 -23.54
N THR A 20 -13.22 -1.95 -23.40
CA THR A 20 -12.00 -2.67 -23.03
C THR A 20 -11.87 -2.75 -21.51
N VAL A 21 -11.73 -3.96 -20.99
CA VAL A 21 -11.35 -4.21 -19.60
C VAL A 21 -9.84 -4.43 -19.59
N VAL A 22 -9.13 -3.65 -18.79
CA VAL A 22 -7.65 -3.66 -18.71
C VAL A 22 -7.21 -4.05 -17.30
N ALA A 23 -6.29 -5.02 -17.23
CA ALA A 23 -5.52 -5.32 -16.03
C ALA A 23 -4.06 -4.98 -16.30
N GLU A 24 -3.60 -3.85 -15.78
CA GLU A 24 -2.25 -3.33 -15.99
C GLU A 24 -1.38 -3.62 -14.75
N ALA A 25 -0.15 -4.09 -14.97
CA ALA A 25 0.81 -4.30 -13.89
C ALA A 25 1.15 -2.98 -13.18
N MET A 26 1.36 -3.03 -11.86
CA MET A 26 1.64 -1.82 -11.06
C MET A 26 2.92 -1.11 -11.51
N ASP A 27 3.91 -1.84 -11.95
CA ASP A 27 5.18 -1.32 -12.49
C ASP A 27 5.08 -0.88 -13.96
N ARG A 28 3.89 -1.00 -14.57
CA ARG A 28 3.62 -0.67 -15.99
C ARG A 28 4.39 -1.52 -17.01
N SER A 29 4.90 -2.68 -16.59
CA SER A 29 5.66 -3.59 -17.47
C SER A 29 4.79 -4.33 -18.49
N GLY A 30 3.48 -4.39 -18.26
CA GLY A 30 2.55 -5.07 -19.17
C GLY A 30 1.10 -4.94 -18.75
N MET A 31 0.20 -5.39 -19.61
CA MET A 31 -1.22 -5.47 -19.33
C MET A 31 -1.88 -6.68 -19.99
N ALA A 32 -2.94 -7.16 -19.40
CA ALA A 32 -3.91 -8.05 -20.02
C ALA A 32 -5.18 -7.26 -20.38
N VAL A 33 -5.82 -7.65 -21.48
CA VAL A 33 -7.02 -6.98 -21.96
C VAL A 33 -8.13 -7.99 -22.27
N ALA A 34 -9.36 -7.60 -21.98
CA ALA A 34 -10.56 -8.30 -22.37
C ALA A 34 -11.56 -7.30 -22.98
N THR A 35 -12.56 -7.78 -23.68
CA THR A 35 -13.64 -6.95 -24.23
C THR A 35 -14.96 -7.30 -23.56
N LEU A 36 -15.60 -6.33 -22.93
CA LEU A 36 -16.98 -6.42 -22.50
C LEU A 36 -17.88 -5.96 -23.65
N THR A 37 -18.74 -6.83 -24.16
CA THR A 37 -19.61 -6.52 -25.29
C THR A 37 -20.85 -7.43 -25.29
N SER A 38 -21.95 -6.92 -25.82
CA SER A 38 -23.17 -7.69 -26.10
C SER A 38 -23.15 -8.42 -27.47
N ARG A 39 -22.17 -8.10 -28.35
CA ARG A 39 -22.06 -8.66 -29.70
C ARG A 39 -20.81 -9.51 -29.86
N ALA A 40 -20.98 -10.78 -30.20
CA ALA A 40 -19.87 -11.68 -30.44
C ALA A 40 -18.91 -11.12 -31.51
N GLY A 41 -17.61 -11.18 -31.24
CA GLY A 41 -16.55 -10.70 -32.12
C GLY A 41 -16.31 -9.19 -32.14
N ALA A 42 -17.13 -8.38 -31.46
CA ALA A 42 -16.86 -6.95 -31.32
C ALA A 42 -15.62 -6.73 -30.47
N ARG A 43 -14.87 -5.68 -30.77
CA ARG A 43 -13.68 -5.27 -30.01
C ARG A 43 -13.70 -3.78 -29.76
N ALA A 44 -13.21 -3.37 -28.61
CA ALA A 44 -12.97 -1.98 -28.27
C ALA A 44 -11.48 -1.63 -28.45
N PRO A 45 -11.13 -0.33 -28.60
CA PRO A 45 -9.75 0.11 -28.67
C PRO A 45 -8.96 -0.29 -27.43
N VAL A 46 -7.74 -0.76 -27.62
CA VAL A 46 -6.80 -1.10 -26.53
C VAL A 46 -5.98 0.15 -26.23
N PRO A 47 -5.97 0.65 -24.98
CA PRO A 47 -5.15 1.79 -24.62
C PRO A 47 -3.66 1.44 -24.63
N SER A 48 -2.79 2.43 -24.72
CA SER A 48 -1.37 2.26 -24.47
C SER A 48 -1.09 2.03 -22.98
N LEU A 49 0.03 1.36 -22.68
CA LEU A 49 0.55 1.31 -21.32
C LEU A 49 0.81 2.73 -20.80
N ARG A 50 0.60 2.94 -19.53
CA ARG A 50 0.98 4.17 -18.85
C ARG A 50 2.49 4.21 -18.61
N ASP A 51 3.00 5.41 -18.33
CA ASP A 51 4.41 5.56 -17.98
C ASP A 51 4.72 4.89 -16.63
N PRO A 52 5.91 4.28 -16.48
CA PRO A 52 6.37 3.76 -15.21
C PRO A 52 6.37 4.83 -14.11
N VAL A 53 5.93 4.44 -12.93
CA VAL A 53 5.91 5.34 -11.76
C VAL A 53 7.13 5.07 -10.91
N LEU A 54 7.88 6.13 -10.60
CA LEU A 54 9.00 6.06 -9.68
C LEU A 54 8.51 6.25 -8.24
N LEU A 55 8.95 5.37 -7.35
CA LEU A 55 8.73 5.53 -5.92
C LEU A 55 9.51 6.75 -5.41
N THR A 56 8.82 7.57 -4.62
CA THR A 56 9.42 8.73 -3.97
C THR A 56 9.74 8.41 -2.50
N MET A 57 10.54 9.26 -1.86
CA MET A 57 10.81 9.14 -0.42
C MET A 57 9.53 9.26 0.41
N THR A 58 8.54 10.02 -0.07
CA THR A 58 7.22 10.12 0.57
C THR A 58 6.48 8.78 0.54
N ASP A 59 6.56 8.05 -0.56
CA ASP A 59 5.92 6.72 -0.68
C ASP A 59 6.55 5.69 0.25
N MET A 60 7.81 5.90 0.62
CA MET A 60 8.53 5.08 1.59
C MET A 60 8.34 5.52 3.06
N GLY A 61 7.44 6.46 3.33
CA GLY A 61 7.20 6.98 4.67
C GLY A 61 8.24 7.98 5.18
N HIS A 62 9.07 8.50 4.29
CA HIS A 62 10.12 9.50 4.60
C HIS A 62 9.73 10.92 4.16
N GLY A 63 8.45 11.18 3.94
CA GLY A 63 7.92 12.49 3.57
C GLY A 63 8.15 13.53 4.66
N GLY A 64 8.83 14.62 4.31
CA GLY A 64 9.15 15.73 5.22
C GLY A 64 10.47 16.42 4.89
N MET A 65 11.26 15.88 3.99
CA MET A 65 12.41 16.58 3.42
C MET A 65 11.99 17.18 2.08
N ASP A 66 11.53 18.42 2.13
CA ASP A 66 11.33 19.24 0.94
C ASP A 66 12.68 19.48 0.29
N HIS A 67 13.05 18.67 -0.68
CA HIS A 67 14.14 18.95 -1.61
C HIS A 67 13.70 19.86 -2.78
N SER A 68 12.65 20.62 -2.61
CA SER A 68 12.16 21.59 -3.60
C SER A 68 13.01 22.88 -3.62
N GLY A 69 14.34 22.77 -3.76
CA GLY A 69 15.21 23.95 -3.76
C GLY A 69 16.62 23.75 -4.34
N GLY A 70 16.91 22.62 -4.93
CA GLY A 70 18.21 22.34 -5.55
C GLY A 70 18.13 22.44 -7.07
N ASP A 71 18.53 23.59 -7.62
CA ASP A 71 18.83 23.74 -9.06
C ASP A 71 20.03 22.85 -9.41
N HIS A 72 19.77 21.69 -10.04
CA HIS A 72 20.80 20.71 -10.44
C HIS A 72 21.57 21.08 -11.70
N SER A 73 21.48 22.33 -12.15
CA SER A 73 22.12 22.78 -13.42
C SER A 73 23.62 23.00 -13.35
N ASN A 74 24.32 22.77 -12.23
CA ASN A 74 25.75 23.06 -12.13
C ASN A 74 26.55 22.08 -11.27
N MET A 75 26.45 20.75 -11.51
CA MET A 75 27.38 19.79 -10.91
C MET A 75 28.46 19.39 -11.93
N GLY A 76 29.51 20.19 -11.96
CA GLY A 76 30.80 19.74 -12.49
C GLY A 76 31.33 18.54 -11.70
N HIS A 77 31.80 17.51 -12.41
CA HIS A 77 32.44 16.32 -11.83
C HIS A 77 33.66 16.69 -10.98
N ALA A 78 33.45 16.80 -9.66
CA ALA A 78 34.55 16.66 -8.71
C ALA A 78 34.25 15.42 -7.84
N PRO A 79 35.21 14.50 -7.62
CA PRO A 79 35.01 13.38 -6.72
C PRO A 79 34.98 13.90 -5.28
N SER A 80 33.82 14.28 -4.78
CA SER A 80 33.67 14.58 -3.37
C SER A 80 33.46 13.28 -2.60
N THR A 81 34.47 12.86 -1.87
CA THR A 81 34.37 11.86 -0.78
C THR A 81 33.58 12.42 0.41
N GLY A 82 32.48 13.10 0.17
CA GLY A 82 31.50 13.50 1.16
C GLY A 82 30.52 12.37 1.33
N GLY A 83 30.74 11.48 2.29
CA GLY A 83 29.72 10.51 2.69
C GLY A 83 28.43 11.26 2.99
N MET A 84 27.33 10.90 2.34
CA MET A 84 26.02 11.38 2.76
C MET A 84 25.84 10.96 4.22
N ASP A 85 25.73 11.95 5.09
CA ASP A 85 25.48 11.72 6.51
C ASP A 85 24.06 11.17 6.66
N HIS A 86 23.93 9.85 6.57
CA HIS A 86 22.71 9.14 6.89
C HIS A 86 22.35 9.19 8.39
N GLY A 87 23.21 9.81 9.21
CA GLY A 87 23.02 9.95 10.66
C GLY A 87 21.90 10.90 11.05
N SER A 88 21.43 11.77 10.15
CA SER A 88 20.33 12.69 10.42
C SER A 88 18.94 12.07 10.20
N MET A 89 18.85 10.91 9.52
CA MET A 89 17.59 10.20 9.35
C MET A 89 17.28 9.39 10.61
N LYS A 90 16.27 9.81 11.37
CA LYS A 90 15.78 9.10 12.57
C LYS A 90 15.06 7.79 12.23
N MET A 91 15.54 7.03 11.25
CA MET A 91 14.93 5.77 10.78
C MET A 91 14.93 4.67 11.84
N ARG A 92 15.69 4.84 12.92
CA ARG A 92 15.75 3.93 14.06
C ARG A 92 15.19 4.55 15.34
N ASP A 93 14.53 5.69 15.23
CA ASP A 93 13.85 6.31 16.37
C ASP A 93 12.60 5.48 16.71
N THR A 94 12.65 4.78 17.82
CA THR A 94 11.58 3.91 18.29
C THR A 94 10.60 4.62 19.22
N SER A 95 10.78 5.92 19.45
CA SER A 95 9.95 6.70 20.40
C SER A 95 8.49 6.79 19.99
N SER A 96 8.19 6.66 18.68
CA SER A 96 6.84 6.67 18.13
C SER A 96 6.18 5.29 18.07
N LEU A 97 6.89 4.22 18.43
CA LEU A 97 6.32 2.87 18.42
C LEU A 97 5.28 2.70 19.52
N PRO A 98 4.17 2.03 19.24
CA PRO A 98 3.22 1.63 20.25
C PRO A 98 3.86 0.74 21.32
N PRO A 99 3.42 0.80 22.58
CA PRO A 99 4.06 0.08 23.69
C PRO A 99 3.97 -1.44 23.60
N ASN A 100 3.06 -1.97 22.77
CA ASN A 100 2.93 -3.40 22.51
C ASN A 100 3.88 -3.93 21.44
N VAL A 101 4.60 -3.05 20.73
CA VAL A 101 5.55 -3.44 19.68
C VAL A 101 6.90 -3.75 20.28
N ALA A 102 7.35 -5.01 20.16
CA ALA A 102 8.64 -5.45 20.68
C ALA A 102 9.77 -5.02 19.73
N VAL A 103 10.62 -4.12 20.17
CA VAL A 103 11.82 -3.72 19.42
C VAL A 103 12.83 -4.86 19.43
N GLY A 104 13.29 -5.26 18.24
CA GLY A 104 14.24 -6.36 18.11
C GLY A 104 14.50 -6.69 16.63
N PRO A 105 15.02 -7.88 16.35
CA PRO A 105 15.34 -8.28 14.97
C PRO A 105 14.15 -8.28 14.00
N GLY A 106 12.92 -8.22 14.51
CA GLY A 106 11.68 -8.15 13.72
C GLY A 106 11.36 -6.76 13.17
N ILE A 107 12.08 -5.71 13.59
CA ILE A 107 11.88 -4.34 13.16
C ILE A 107 13.20 -3.77 12.69
N ASP A 108 13.25 -3.37 11.43
CA ASP A 108 14.44 -2.81 10.81
C ASP A 108 14.42 -1.27 10.90
N MET A 109 13.31 -0.70 10.47
CA MET A 109 13.13 0.75 10.40
C MET A 109 11.74 1.14 10.91
N VAL A 110 11.63 2.37 11.36
CA VAL A 110 10.35 2.99 11.75
C VAL A 110 10.11 4.16 10.82
N SER A 111 8.90 4.26 10.27
CA SER A 111 8.52 5.42 9.47
C SER A 111 8.63 6.69 10.30
N ALA A 112 9.42 7.65 9.85
CA ALA A 112 9.59 8.93 10.53
C ALA A 112 8.32 9.80 10.44
N ASN A 113 7.50 9.57 9.43
CA ASN A 113 6.28 10.34 9.19
C ASN A 113 5.15 9.41 8.69
N PRO A 114 4.57 8.58 9.59
CA PRO A 114 3.45 7.72 9.20
C PRO A 114 2.22 8.57 8.86
N ALA A 115 1.55 8.24 7.77
CA ALA A 115 0.36 8.92 7.30
C ALA A 115 -0.75 7.92 6.97
N ASP A 116 -2.01 8.31 7.21
CA ASP A 116 -3.18 7.58 6.72
C ASP A 116 -3.35 7.85 5.23
N ARG A 117 -3.09 6.84 4.42
CA ARG A 117 -3.21 6.89 2.95
C ARG A 117 -4.35 6.04 2.38
N MET A 118 -5.26 5.57 3.22
CA MET A 118 -6.39 4.74 2.77
C MET A 118 -7.35 5.46 1.81
N GLY A 119 -7.34 6.78 1.81
CA GLY A 119 -8.09 7.61 0.88
C GLY A 119 -7.32 8.01 -0.38
N ASP A 120 -6.05 7.63 -0.49
CA ASP A 120 -5.22 7.99 -1.63
C ASP A 120 -5.43 6.99 -2.78
N PRO A 121 -5.38 7.44 -4.03
CA PRO A 121 -5.34 6.55 -5.18
C PRO A 121 -4.02 5.76 -5.21
N GLY A 122 -3.98 4.69 -6.00
CA GLY A 122 -2.73 3.97 -6.23
C GLY A 122 -1.68 4.86 -6.92
N LEU A 123 -0.41 4.46 -6.82
CA LEU A 123 0.71 5.19 -7.39
C LEU A 123 0.50 5.53 -8.87
N GLY A 124 0.70 6.79 -9.22
CA GLY A 124 0.50 7.32 -10.57
C GLY A 124 -0.95 7.36 -11.04
N LEU A 125 -1.92 7.34 -10.13
CA LEU A 125 -3.34 7.41 -10.41
C LEU A 125 -4.00 8.71 -9.91
N ASP A 126 -3.21 9.68 -9.44
CA ASP A 126 -3.71 10.93 -8.86
C ASP A 126 -4.40 11.84 -9.89
N ASN A 127 -3.96 11.84 -11.15
CA ASN A 127 -4.39 12.76 -12.18
C ASN A 127 -4.72 12.07 -13.52
N VAL A 128 -5.47 10.99 -13.47
CA VAL A 128 -5.74 10.17 -14.68
C VAL A 128 -7.03 10.57 -15.44
N GLY A 129 -7.73 11.61 -15.02
CA GLY A 129 -8.91 12.11 -15.72
C GLY A 129 -10.18 11.27 -15.56
N HIS A 130 -10.17 10.23 -14.73
CA HIS A 130 -11.33 9.40 -14.40
C HIS A 130 -11.33 9.06 -12.90
N LYS A 131 -12.46 8.58 -12.37
CA LYS A 131 -12.56 8.18 -10.98
C LYS A 131 -11.66 6.97 -10.72
N VAL A 132 -10.83 7.06 -9.69
CA VAL A 132 -10.05 5.96 -9.13
C VAL A 132 -10.69 5.53 -7.81
N LEU A 133 -10.94 4.24 -7.66
CA LEU A 133 -11.43 3.69 -6.40
C LEU A 133 -10.31 3.62 -5.37
N THR A 134 -10.60 4.07 -4.17
CA THR A 134 -9.74 3.96 -2.99
C THR A 134 -10.37 2.99 -1.99
N TYR A 135 -9.64 2.60 -0.96
CA TYR A 135 -10.20 1.74 0.10
C TYR A 135 -11.43 2.36 0.77
N ARG A 136 -11.50 3.69 0.85
CA ARG A 136 -12.65 4.39 1.45
C ARG A 136 -13.92 4.36 0.60
N ASP A 137 -13.79 4.09 -0.68
CA ASP A 137 -14.93 3.96 -1.59
C ASP A 137 -15.59 2.58 -1.52
N LEU A 138 -14.90 1.58 -0.94
CA LEU A 138 -15.39 0.21 -0.91
C LEU A 138 -16.46 0.04 0.16
N THR A 139 -17.59 -0.51 -0.23
CA THR A 139 -18.70 -0.87 0.67
C THR A 139 -19.10 -2.31 0.44
N ALA A 140 -19.52 -3.00 1.49
CA ALA A 140 -20.08 -4.33 1.35
C ALA A 140 -21.35 -4.29 0.48
N LEU A 141 -21.48 -5.26 -0.43
CA LEU A 141 -22.65 -5.37 -1.29
C LEU A 141 -23.93 -5.60 -0.45
N GLU A 142 -23.80 -6.44 0.57
CA GLU A 142 -24.90 -6.72 1.50
C GLU A 142 -24.61 -6.09 2.86
N PRO A 143 -25.64 -5.57 3.54
CA PRO A 143 -25.50 -5.07 4.90
C PRO A 143 -24.96 -6.15 5.84
N ASN A 144 -24.17 -5.76 6.83
CA ASN A 144 -23.69 -6.67 7.86
C ASN A 144 -24.86 -7.05 8.79
N ASP A 145 -25.31 -8.29 8.73
CA ASP A 145 -26.42 -8.80 9.56
C ASP A 145 -26.09 -8.82 11.05
N TYR A 146 -24.81 -8.81 11.38
CA TYR A 146 -24.37 -8.94 12.76
C TYR A 146 -24.01 -7.59 13.36
N LEU A 147 -25.00 -6.95 13.99
CA LEU A 147 -24.92 -5.58 14.49
C LEU A 147 -24.34 -5.46 15.92
N ARG A 148 -23.98 -6.55 16.58
CA ARG A 148 -23.40 -6.50 17.94
C ARG A 148 -22.11 -5.68 17.92
N LYS A 149 -21.97 -4.71 18.83
CA LYS A 149 -20.75 -3.92 18.95
C LYS A 149 -19.56 -4.81 19.35
N PRO A 150 -18.35 -4.55 18.85
CA PRO A 150 -17.16 -5.23 19.34
C PRO A 150 -16.99 -5.04 20.85
N SER A 151 -16.70 -6.13 21.55
CA SER A 151 -16.39 -6.11 22.98
C SER A 151 -14.92 -5.77 23.24
N ARG A 152 -14.07 -5.94 22.22
CA ARG A 152 -12.63 -5.66 22.28
C ARG A 152 -12.14 -5.06 20.97
N HIS A 153 -11.19 -4.14 21.08
CA HIS A 153 -10.42 -3.63 19.95
C HIS A 153 -9.00 -4.13 20.08
N MET A 154 -8.43 -4.61 18.98
CA MET A 154 -7.08 -5.12 18.91
C MET A 154 -6.36 -4.42 17.77
N GLN A 155 -5.19 -3.88 18.05
CA GLN A 155 -4.30 -3.30 17.04
C GLN A 155 -3.09 -4.20 16.89
N ILE A 156 -2.85 -4.64 15.67
CA ILE A 156 -1.73 -5.51 15.30
C ILE A 156 -0.93 -4.78 14.22
N HIS A 157 0.38 -4.63 14.45
CA HIS A 157 1.29 -4.00 13.50
C HIS A 157 2.01 -5.08 12.70
N LEU A 158 1.86 -5.03 11.38
CA LEU A 158 2.69 -5.82 10.49
C LEU A 158 4.05 -5.15 10.42
N THR A 159 5.06 -5.83 10.92
CA THR A 159 6.44 -5.36 10.99
C THR A 159 7.36 -6.27 10.20
N GLY A 160 8.55 -5.79 9.86
CA GLY A 160 9.48 -6.56 9.06
C GLY A 160 10.92 -6.11 9.23
N ASN A 161 11.82 -6.94 8.70
CA ASN A 161 13.23 -6.65 8.57
C ASN A 161 13.68 -7.02 7.16
N MET A 162 14.03 -6.00 6.37
CA MET A 162 14.37 -6.17 4.96
C MET A 162 15.73 -6.86 4.77
N GLU A 163 16.70 -6.62 5.64
CA GLU A 163 18.01 -7.27 5.58
C GLU A 163 17.91 -8.78 5.85
N ARG A 164 16.92 -9.19 6.64
CA ARG A 164 16.72 -10.57 7.05
C ARG A 164 15.57 -11.27 6.34
N TYR A 165 14.90 -10.56 5.42
CA TYR A 165 13.70 -11.05 4.73
C TYR A 165 12.67 -11.68 5.68
N MET A 166 12.35 -10.95 6.74
CA MET A 166 11.55 -11.47 7.84
C MET A 166 10.34 -10.58 8.09
N TRP A 167 9.18 -11.20 8.23
CA TRP A 167 7.95 -10.56 8.67
C TRP A 167 7.62 -10.94 10.10
N SER A 168 6.94 -10.05 10.80
CA SER A 168 6.53 -10.27 12.19
C SER A 168 5.24 -9.50 12.49
N PHE A 169 4.56 -9.88 13.56
CA PHE A 169 3.47 -9.11 14.16
C PHE A 169 3.94 -8.48 15.46
N ASP A 170 3.76 -7.18 15.61
CA ASP A 170 4.22 -6.41 16.79
C ASP A 170 5.70 -6.70 17.13
N GLY A 171 6.55 -6.86 16.12
CA GLY A 171 7.96 -7.20 16.28
C GLY A 171 8.25 -8.68 16.59
N ARG A 172 7.24 -9.53 16.67
CA ARG A 172 7.38 -10.96 17.04
C ARG A 172 7.25 -11.86 15.81
N LYS A 173 8.20 -12.75 15.64
CA LYS A 173 8.21 -13.75 14.56
C LYS A 173 7.09 -14.79 14.75
N PHE A 174 6.76 -15.50 13.67
CA PHE A 174 5.78 -16.57 13.70
C PHE A 174 6.10 -17.69 14.73
N ASN A 175 7.36 -18.06 14.88
CA ASN A 175 7.76 -19.08 15.86
C ASN A 175 7.59 -18.61 17.32
N ALA A 176 7.54 -17.31 17.57
CA ALA A 176 7.25 -16.78 18.90
C ALA A 176 5.74 -16.81 19.24
N VAL A 177 4.89 -17.09 18.25
CA VAL A 177 3.43 -17.19 18.45
C VAL A 177 3.06 -18.35 19.38
N ALA A 178 3.87 -19.41 19.42
CA ALA A 178 3.66 -20.54 20.33
C ALA A 178 3.66 -20.10 21.80
N ASP A 179 4.52 -19.14 22.16
CA ASP A 179 4.67 -18.66 23.54
C ASP A 179 3.62 -17.60 23.91
N GLN A 180 3.23 -16.77 22.95
CA GLN A 180 2.25 -15.69 23.15
C GLN A 180 1.29 -15.56 21.97
N PRO A 181 0.37 -16.52 21.77
CA PRO A 181 -0.57 -16.48 20.66
C PRO A 181 -1.58 -15.34 20.80
N ILE A 182 -1.98 -14.78 19.67
CA ILE A 182 -3.13 -13.87 19.60
C ILE A 182 -4.38 -14.71 19.86
N ARG A 183 -5.07 -14.45 20.96
CA ARG A 183 -6.21 -15.25 21.41
C ARG A 183 -7.51 -14.53 21.14
N PHE A 184 -8.49 -15.30 20.63
CA PHE A 184 -9.88 -14.89 20.48
C PHE A 184 -10.73 -15.84 21.34
N ALA A 185 -11.60 -15.28 22.18
CA ALA A 185 -12.52 -16.08 22.95
C ALA A 185 -13.68 -16.54 22.06
N TYR A 186 -14.25 -17.71 22.41
CA TYR A 186 -15.43 -18.19 21.69
C TYR A 186 -16.57 -17.15 21.77
N ASN A 187 -17.22 -16.90 20.65
CA ASN A 187 -18.31 -15.93 20.53
C ASN A 187 -17.93 -14.48 20.91
N GLU A 188 -16.65 -14.14 20.99
CA GLU A 188 -16.19 -12.77 21.14
C GLU A 188 -16.28 -12.03 19.79
N ARG A 189 -16.76 -10.78 19.79
CA ARG A 189 -16.66 -9.90 18.63
C ARG A 189 -15.52 -8.94 18.84
N VAL A 190 -14.46 -9.11 18.07
CA VAL A 190 -13.24 -8.31 18.14
C VAL A 190 -13.14 -7.44 16.89
N ARG A 191 -12.77 -6.19 17.05
CA ARG A 191 -12.31 -5.36 15.93
C ARG A 191 -10.78 -5.44 15.89
N VAL A 192 -10.25 -5.96 14.78
CA VAL A 192 -8.82 -6.04 14.51
C VAL A 192 -8.42 -4.95 13.53
#